data_da572337b8facb1ab196ce7071be5f63
#
_entry.id   da572337b8facb1ab196ce7071be5f63
#
_cell.length_a   1.000
_cell.length_b   1.000
_cell.length_c   1.000
_cell.angle_alpha   90.00
_cell.angle_beta   90.00
_cell.angle_gamma   90.00
#
_symmetry.space_group_name_H-M   'P 1'
#
loop_
_entity.id
_entity.type
_entity.pdbx_description
1 polymer ?
#
loop_
_entity_poly.entity_id
_entity_poly.type
_entity_poly.pdbx_seq_one_letter_code
_entity_poly.pdbx_strand_id
1 'polypeptide(L)'
;MDVWKFLAGLGFFLFGMSQLESILKSISGRSLKLFLKRNTQNLFKAIVGGAFVTGIVQSSTVVSLIILAFVEAGVIKFRNALGIILGTNLGTTLTGWIIAVVGFNIDVLKYSLPVIAIASIGIFIFEKRQTLRNLFALFFALGVLFLGLGYMKEGALAAVKDFDVQAYSGYGTYVFVLIGFLLTSIIQSSSATVAITLTAVYAGLLNFPSALSMVIGAEVGTTLTILLWGMKGSSDKKRVAWGNFIFNAFTATIAYSFLQQFIYFIENIVHIKNPLIGIAFFQTVINAIAVMLFIPFLKPFAKWLEKKIVDKDSSTNTYASHDLPLLPLLATDAMRIETEKLLRKTLQYIKTILCAENKINEGWIENFKSLTHPFIGTDQEYQRLKKTEGDLLVYYSYIQENKLSKEETTILLHYVNAIRQCIYASKAIKDVEHNIKEFEASVNDTLHLQCIAICNEWNQFDNHLNQLFINSDKSKLPLEVNIVMDKVFNQDKKIKIEIIRDLKNNLLNELEASTILNVYREMLSCKKSLLAAVESVSKNGKNEF
;
A
#
# COMPACT_ATOMS: atom_id res chain seq x y z
N MET A 1 -4.00 -35.57 -21.08
CA MET A 1 -3.39 -35.71 -19.75
C MET A 1 -2.27 -34.69 -19.51
N ASP A 2 -1.60 -34.29 -20.55
CA ASP A 2 -0.37 -33.48 -20.48
C ASP A 2 -0.62 -31.98 -20.22
N VAL A 3 -1.73 -31.43 -20.71
CA VAL A 3 -2.13 -30.03 -20.38
C VAL A 3 -2.43 -29.88 -18.87
N TRP A 4 -3.08 -30.86 -18.25
CA TRP A 4 -3.33 -30.83 -16.82
C TRP A 4 -2.05 -30.91 -16.00
N LYS A 5 -1.04 -31.65 -16.48
CA LYS A 5 0.28 -31.73 -15.85
C LYS A 5 1.01 -30.39 -15.90
N PHE A 6 0.94 -29.71 -17.05
CA PHE A 6 1.49 -28.34 -17.19
C PHE A 6 0.77 -27.35 -16.29
N LEU A 7 -0.58 -27.35 -16.27
CA LEU A 7 -1.38 -26.46 -15.43
C LEU A 7 -1.17 -26.72 -13.94
N ALA A 8 -1.09 -27.99 -13.52
CA ALA A 8 -0.76 -28.36 -12.14
C ALA A 8 0.65 -27.90 -11.77
N GLY A 9 1.62 -28.07 -12.68
CA GLY A 9 2.97 -27.56 -12.54
C GLY A 9 3.02 -26.05 -12.36
N LEU A 10 2.29 -25.31 -13.18
CA LEU A 10 2.15 -23.85 -13.05
C LEU A 10 1.53 -23.47 -11.70
N GLY A 11 0.49 -24.19 -11.26
CA GLY A 11 -0.13 -23.98 -9.96
C GLY A 11 0.86 -24.18 -8.80
N PHE A 12 1.65 -25.27 -8.81
CA PHE A 12 2.69 -25.52 -7.81
C PHE A 12 3.81 -24.47 -7.86
N PHE A 13 4.22 -24.05 -9.07
CA PHE A 13 5.22 -23.01 -9.24
C PHE A 13 4.76 -21.69 -8.62
N LEU A 14 3.52 -21.25 -8.93
CA LEU A 14 2.94 -20.02 -8.39
C LEU A 14 2.74 -20.11 -6.87
N PHE A 15 2.28 -21.25 -6.37
CA PHE A 15 2.12 -21.48 -4.93
C PHE A 15 3.47 -21.45 -4.22
N GLY A 16 4.48 -22.17 -4.72
CA GLY A 16 5.85 -22.15 -4.19
C GLY A 16 6.44 -20.75 -4.16
N MET A 17 6.27 -19.97 -5.24
CA MET A 17 6.72 -18.58 -5.33
C MET A 17 6.03 -17.70 -4.29
N SER A 18 4.71 -17.79 -4.17
CA SER A 18 3.92 -17.02 -3.19
C SER A 18 4.33 -17.35 -1.75
N GLN A 19 4.56 -18.62 -1.43
CA GLN A 19 5.06 -19.05 -0.12
C GLN A 19 6.47 -18.52 0.14
N LEU A 20 7.37 -18.61 -0.85
CA LEU A 20 8.74 -18.08 -0.76
C LEU A 20 8.72 -16.57 -0.45
N GLU A 21 7.95 -15.79 -1.20
CA GLU A 21 7.76 -14.35 -0.97
C GLU A 21 7.24 -14.06 0.45
N SER A 22 6.21 -14.79 0.90
CA SER A 22 5.61 -14.62 2.22
C SER A 22 6.61 -14.88 3.35
N ILE A 23 7.40 -15.96 3.23
CA ILE A 23 8.41 -16.34 4.23
C ILE A 23 9.54 -15.33 4.26
N LEU A 24 10.09 -14.95 3.09
CA LEU A 24 11.15 -13.95 2.99
C LEU A 24 10.70 -12.59 3.54
N LYS A 25 9.45 -12.20 3.29
CA LYS A 25 8.84 -11.01 3.87
C LYS A 25 8.72 -11.10 5.40
N SER A 26 8.35 -12.26 5.93
CA SER A 26 8.20 -12.46 7.38
C SER A 26 9.56 -12.40 8.11
N ILE A 27 10.59 -13.00 7.53
CA ILE A 27 11.96 -13.00 8.10
C ILE A 27 12.60 -11.60 8.03
N SER A 28 12.43 -10.91 6.92
CA SER A 28 13.16 -9.67 6.61
C SER A 28 12.37 -8.39 6.88
N GLY A 29 11.07 -8.46 7.20
CA GLY A 29 10.10 -7.37 7.08
C GLY A 29 10.50 -6.05 7.76
N ARG A 30 10.96 -6.06 9.03
CA ARG A 30 11.39 -4.84 9.74
C ARG A 30 12.78 -4.37 9.29
N SER A 31 13.72 -5.29 9.16
CA SER A 31 15.11 -4.99 8.76
C SER A 31 15.16 -4.43 7.35
N LEU A 32 14.36 -4.99 6.45
CA LEU A 32 14.24 -4.55 5.06
C LEU A 32 13.67 -3.13 4.95
N LYS A 33 12.60 -2.85 5.71
CA LYS A 33 12.01 -1.51 5.77
C LYS A 33 13.01 -0.47 6.30
N LEU A 34 13.76 -0.81 7.36
CA LEU A 34 14.79 0.05 7.92
C LEU A 34 15.97 0.24 6.95
N PHE A 35 16.39 -0.83 6.25
CA PHE A 35 17.42 -0.76 5.24
C PHE A 35 17.04 0.19 4.09
N LEU A 36 15.84 0.04 3.54
CA LEU A 36 15.31 0.93 2.51
C LEU A 36 15.26 2.37 3.01
N LYS A 37 14.73 2.63 4.21
CA LYS A 37 14.67 3.97 4.78
C LYS A 37 16.05 4.62 4.93
N ARG A 38 17.06 3.88 5.37
CA ARG A 38 18.42 4.40 5.62
C ARG A 38 19.22 4.61 4.33
N ASN A 39 19.02 3.76 3.33
CA ASN A 39 19.81 3.77 2.10
C ASN A 39 19.17 4.52 0.93
N THR A 40 18.09 5.29 1.16
CA THR A 40 17.39 6.04 0.11
C THR A 40 17.78 7.51 0.00
N GLN A 41 18.73 7.98 0.80
CA GLN A 41 19.16 9.40 0.79
C GLN A 41 19.88 9.81 -0.50
N ASN A 42 20.52 8.87 -1.21
CA ASN A 42 21.22 9.09 -2.46
C ASN A 42 20.60 8.20 -3.55
N LEU A 43 20.43 8.75 -4.77
CA LEU A 43 19.82 8.05 -5.91
C LEU A 43 20.53 6.71 -6.23
N PHE A 44 21.86 6.72 -6.27
CA PHE A 44 22.62 5.49 -6.54
C PHE A 44 22.38 4.43 -5.48
N LYS A 45 22.43 4.81 -4.19
CA LYS A 45 22.10 3.89 -3.09
C LYS A 45 20.66 3.40 -3.15
N ALA A 46 19.72 4.24 -3.61
CA ALA A 46 18.33 3.87 -3.80
C ALA A 46 18.17 2.78 -4.87
N ILE A 47 18.85 2.93 -6.03
CA ILE A 47 18.84 1.93 -7.10
C ILE A 47 19.46 0.61 -6.64
N VAL A 48 20.65 0.66 -6.07
CA VAL A 48 21.35 -0.55 -5.58
C VAL A 48 20.55 -1.20 -4.44
N GLY A 49 20.00 -0.39 -3.53
CA GLY A 49 19.15 -0.86 -2.44
C GLY A 49 17.89 -1.54 -2.95
N GLY A 50 17.22 -0.97 -3.97
CA GLY A 50 16.08 -1.59 -4.63
C GLY A 50 16.40 -2.92 -5.29
N ALA A 51 17.52 -2.99 -6.02
CA ALA A 51 17.99 -4.22 -6.66
C ALA A 51 18.30 -5.31 -5.61
N PHE A 52 19.05 -4.97 -4.57
CA PHE A 52 19.41 -5.88 -3.50
C PHE A 52 18.20 -6.44 -2.76
N VAL A 53 17.29 -5.54 -2.36
CA VAL A 53 16.06 -5.92 -1.66
C VAL A 53 15.18 -6.82 -2.52
N THR A 54 15.00 -6.49 -3.79
CA THR A 54 14.20 -7.31 -4.71
C THR A 54 14.85 -8.65 -4.98
N GLY A 55 16.17 -8.69 -5.12
CA GLY A 55 16.92 -9.95 -5.26
C GLY A 55 16.75 -10.88 -4.05
N ILE A 56 16.66 -10.34 -2.83
CA ILE A 56 16.40 -11.14 -1.62
C ILE A 56 14.92 -11.54 -1.53
N VAL A 57 14.00 -10.60 -1.69
CA VAL A 57 12.54 -10.84 -1.54
C VAL A 57 11.97 -11.63 -2.71
N GLN A 58 12.66 -11.65 -3.86
CA GLN A 58 12.26 -12.31 -5.10
C GLN A 58 10.92 -11.81 -5.66
N SER A 59 10.51 -10.57 -5.26
CA SER A 59 9.25 -9.96 -5.72
C SER A 59 9.39 -8.45 -5.84
N SER A 60 9.44 -7.96 -7.08
CA SER A 60 9.42 -6.51 -7.37
C SER A 60 8.09 -5.86 -7.02
N THR A 61 6.98 -6.59 -7.14
CA THR A 61 5.65 -6.10 -6.79
C THR A 61 5.54 -5.80 -5.28
N VAL A 62 5.98 -6.73 -4.43
CA VAL A 62 5.97 -6.54 -2.97
C VAL A 62 6.86 -5.36 -2.57
N VAL A 63 8.07 -5.27 -3.11
CA VAL A 63 8.98 -4.15 -2.82
C VAL A 63 8.37 -2.83 -3.29
N SER A 64 7.80 -2.78 -4.48
CA SER A 64 7.15 -1.58 -5.03
C SER A 64 5.95 -1.14 -4.19
N LEU A 65 5.11 -2.07 -3.71
CA LEU A 65 3.99 -1.75 -2.81
C LEU A 65 4.47 -1.18 -1.47
N ILE A 66 5.57 -1.70 -0.90
CA ILE A 66 6.20 -1.13 0.29
C ILE A 66 6.68 0.30 0.02
N ILE A 67 7.30 0.54 -1.14
CA ILE A 67 7.76 1.87 -1.54
C ILE A 67 6.59 2.83 -1.74
N LEU A 68 5.51 2.39 -2.39
CA LEU A 68 4.29 3.18 -2.52
C LEU A 68 3.72 3.59 -1.14
N ALA A 69 3.71 2.67 -0.17
CA ALA A 69 3.26 2.96 1.19
C ALA A 69 4.21 3.94 1.91
N PHE A 70 5.53 3.83 1.71
CA PHE A 70 6.50 4.75 2.30
C PHE A 70 6.42 6.16 1.71
N VAL A 71 6.15 6.28 0.43
CA VAL A 71 5.94 7.57 -0.24
C VAL A 71 4.64 8.21 0.27
N GLU A 72 3.57 7.43 0.37
CA GLU A 72 2.27 7.89 0.88
C GLU A 72 2.37 8.39 2.33
N ALA A 73 3.18 7.70 3.16
CA ALA A 73 3.47 8.09 4.54
C ALA A 73 4.53 9.21 4.68
N GLY A 74 5.05 9.75 3.58
CA GLY A 74 6.09 10.79 3.60
C GLY A 74 7.47 10.33 4.10
N VAL A 75 7.67 9.01 4.28
CA VAL A 75 8.92 8.42 4.79
C VAL A 75 10.06 8.51 3.77
N ILE A 76 9.72 8.41 2.48
CA ILE A 76 10.66 8.46 1.35
C ILE A 76 10.18 9.52 0.36
N LYS A 77 11.09 10.40 -0.06
CA LYS A 77 10.80 11.38 -1.10
C LYS A 77 10.50 10.68 -2.43
N PHE A 78 9.51 11.17 -3.16
CA PHE A 78 9.07 10.66 -4.47
C PHE A 78 10.23 10.32 -5.42
N ARG A 79 11.20 11.23 -5.58
CA ARG A 79 12.35 11.04 -6.46
C ARG A 79 13.24 9.85 -6.07
N ASN A 80 13.44 9.62 -4.77
CA ASN A 80 14.23 8.50 -4.30
C ASN A 80 13.47 7.18 -4.45
N ALA A 81 12.14 7.23 -4.30
CA ALA A 81 11.27 6.10 -4.56
C ALA A 81 11.34 5.63 -6.02
N LEU A 82 11.39 6.57 -6.99
CA LEU A 82 11.65 6.23 -8.40
C LEU A 82 12.99 5.49 -8.56
N GLY A 83 14.05 5.95 -7.87
CA GLY A 83 15.34 5.27 -7.89
C GLY A 83 15.26 3.83 -7.38
N ILE A 84 14.54 3.58 -6.30
CA ILE A 84 14.35 2.22 -5.77
C ILE A 84 13.60 1.37 -6.80
N ILE A 85 12.52 1.89 -7.39
CA ILE A 85 11.73 1.21 -8.42
C ILE A 85 12.59 0.83 -9.63
N LEU A 86 13.49 1.70 -10.10
CA LEU A 86 14.46 1.36 -11.15
C LEU A 86 15.34 0.17 -10.73
N GLY A 87 15.78 0.16 -9.47
CA GLY A 87 16.55 -0.94 -8.91
C GLY A 87 15.76 -2.25 -8.82
N THR A 88 14.43 -2.20 -8.51
CA THR A 88 13.63 -3.43 -8.40
C THR A 88 13.62 -4.23 -9.70
N ASN A 89 13.65 -3.57 -10.86
CA ASN A 89 13.70 -4.23 -12.16
C ASN A 89 15.00 -5.02 -12.36
N LEU A 90 16.14 -4.47 -11.94
CA LEU A 90 17.41 -5.20 -11.92
C LEU A 90 17.37 -6.40 -10.96
N GLY A 91 16.81 -6.22 -9.75
CA GLY A 91 16.72 -7.30 -8.77
C GLY A 91 15.85 -8.47 -9.23
N THR A 92 14.84 -8.22 -10.04
CA THR A 92 13.93 -9.25 -10.59
C THR A 92 14.66 -10.19 -11.54
N THR A 93 15.72 -9.73 -12.22
CA THR A 93 16.47 -10.56 -13.16
C THR A 93 17.16 -11.76 -12.50
N LEU A 94 17.47 -11.67 -11.20
CA LEU A 94 18.04 -12.78 -10.43
C LEU A 94 17.13 -14.02 -10.43
N THR A 95 15.81 -13.81 -10.40
CA THR A 95 14.84 -14.92 -10.49
C THR A 95 14.97 -15.66 -11.83
N GLY A 96 15.10 -14.91 -12.94
CA GLY A 96 15.34 -15.49 -14.27
C GLY A 96 16.60 -16.37 -14.31
N TRP A 97 17.69 -15.91 -13.69
CA TRP A 97 18.92 -16.69 -13.58
C TRP A 97 18.75 -17.96 -12.75
N ILE A 98 18.09 -17.88 -11.60
CA ILE A 98 17.81 -19.06 -10.75
C ILE A 98 17.03 -20.10 -11.55
N ILE A 99 15.98 -19.68 -12.25
CA ILE A 99 15.17 -20.60 -13.06
C ILE A 99 15.99 -21.16 -14.22
N ALA A 100 16.70 -20.33 -15.00
CA ALA A 100 17.47 -20.77 -16.16
C ALA A 100 18.62 -21.71 -15.82
N VAL A 101 19.38 -21.41 -14.75
CA VAL A 101 20.57 -22.17 -14.38
C VAL A 101 20.23 -23.36 -13.50
N VAL A 102 19.48 -23.15 -12.41
CA VAL A 102 19.16 -24.24 -11.46
C VAL A 102 17.99 -25.07 -11.99
N GLY A 103 16.93 -24.41 -12.47
CA GLY A 103 15.70 -25.07 -12.87
C GLY A 103 15.83 -25.97 -14.11
N PHE A 104 16.76 -25.69 -15.02
CA PHE A 104 16.90 -26.44 -16.27
C PHE A 104 18.15 -27.28 -16.40
N ASN A 105 19.24 -27.00 -15.65
CA ASN A 105 20.45 -27.80 -15.68
C ASN A 105 20.49 -28.93 -14.64
N ILE A 106 19.64 -28.87 -13.63
CA ILE A 106 19.52 -29.89 -12.58
C ILE A 106 18.25 -30.68 -12.81
N ASP A 107 18.25 -31.98 -12.49
CA ASP A 107 17.02 -32.78 -12.43
C ASP A 107 16.20 -32.36 -11.20
N VAL A 108 15.45 -31.24 -11.39
CA VAL A 108 14.69 -30.62 -10.29
C VAL A 108 13.63 -31.54 -9.70
N LEU A 109 13.06 -32.47 -10.49
CA LEU A 109 12.08 -33.43 -10.00
C LEU A 109 12.70 -34.41 -9.02
N LYS A 110 13.91 -34.90 -9.31
CA LYS A 110 14.63 -35.84 -8.46
C LYS A 110 14.95 -35.26 -7.08
N TYR A 111 15.31 -33.96 -7.03
CA TYR A 111 15.73 -33.31 -5.78
C TYR A 111 14.57 -32.60 -5.05
N SER A 112 13.51 -32.21 -5.74
CA SER A 112 12.38 -31.50 -5.12
C SER A 112 11.64 -32.36 -4.11
N LEU A 113 11.41 -33.66 -4.40
CA LEU A 113 10.67 -34.56 -3.51
C LEU A 113 11.38 -34.77 -2.16
N PRO A 114 12.69 -35.12 -2.11
CA PRO A 114 13.42 -35.20 -0.84
C PRO A 114 13.41 -33.89 -0.06
N VAL A 115 13.58 -32.76 -0.74
CA VAL A 115 13.56 -31.44 -0.10
C VAL A 115 12.19 -31.14 0.52
N ILE A 116 11.11 -31.40 -0.21
CA ILE A 116 9.74 -31.24 0.30
C ILE A 116 9.51 -32.14 1.52
N ALA A 117 9.93 -33.41 1.44
CA ALA A 117 9.72 -34.37 2.52
C ALA A 117 10.45 -33.95 3.81
N ILE A 118 11.75 -33.63 3.71
CA ILE A 118 12.54 -33.20 4.87
C ILE A 118 12.01 -31.87 5.42
N ALA A 119 11.68 -30.94 4.54
CA ALA A 119 11.19 -29.63 4.94
C ALA A 119 9.82 -29.73 5.62
N SER A 120 8.89 -30.54 5.13
CA SER A 120 7.58 -30.77 5.75
C SER A 120 7.71 -31.32 7.16
N ILE A 121 8.57 -32.34 7.34
CA ILE A 121 8.85 -32.93 8.65
C ILE A 121 9.47 -31.88 9.57
N GLY A 122 10.42 -31.08 9.06
CA GLY A 122 11.07 -30.02 9.82
C GLY A 122 10.09 -28.92 10.27
N ILE A 123 9.15 -28.51 9.41
CA ILE A 123 8.09 -27.54 9.78
C ILE A 123 7.28 -28.06 10.97
N PHE A 124 6.93 -29.34 10.97
CA PHE A 124 6.15 -29.96 12.02
C PHE A 124 6.96 -30.10 13.33
N ILE A 125 8.19 -30.61 13.26
CA ILE A 125 9.06 -30.82 14.45
C ILE A 125 9.40 -29.47 15.12
N PHE A 126 9.66 -28.43 14.35
CA PHE A 126 10.08 -27.12 14.85
C PHE A 126 8.94 -26.10 14.93
N GLU A 127 7.69 -26.52 15.06
CA GLU A 127 6.51 -25.65 15.12
C GLU A 127 6.66 -24.53 16.15
N LYS A 128 7.21 -24.82 17.34
CA LYS A 128 7.41 -23.88 18.44
C LYS A 128 8.64 -22.95 18.26
N ARG A 129 9.55 -23.25 17.32
CA ARG A 129 10.76 -22.47 17.07
C ARG A 129 10.64 -21.71 15.75
N GLN A 130 10.07 -20.52 15.79
CA GLN A 130 9.72 -19.72 14.60
C GLN A 130 10.86 -19.59 13.57
N THR A 131 12.12 -19.38 14.02
CA THR A 131 13.26 -19.23 13.12
C THR A 131 13.55 -20.51 12.32
N LEU A 132 13.57 -21.68 12.99
CA LEU A 132 13.80 -22.96 12.35
C LEU A 132 12.61 -23.35 11.47
N ARG A 133 11.39 -23.15 11.94
CA ARG A 133 10.18 -23.35 11.17
C ARG A 133 10.20 -22.53 9.86
N ASN A 134 10.57 -21.26 9.92
CA ASN A 134 10.67 -20.42 8.74
C ASN A 134 11.77 -20.90 7.78
N LEU A 135 12.88 -21.41 8.30
CA LEU A 135 13.96 -21.99 7.48
C LEU A 135 13.45 -23.24 6.72
N PHE A 136 12.79 -24.16 7.42
CA PHE A 136 12.21 -25.34 6.76
C PHE A 136 11.09 -24.97 5.80
N ALA A 137 10.25 -23.98 6.14
CA ALA A 137 9.23 -23.46 5.23
C ALA A 137 9.82 -22.84 3.96
N LEU A 138 10.98 -22.19 4.04
CA LEU A 138 11.73 -21.69 2.88
C LEU A 138 12.14 -22.84 1.95
N PHE A 139 12.74 -23.92 2.49
CA PHE A 139 13.09 -25.10 1.70
C PHE A 139 11.88 -25.82 1.13
N PHE A 140 10.77 -25.88 1.88
CA PHE A 140 9.51 -26.41 1.39
C PHE A 140 9.01 -25.62 0.18
N ALA A 141 8.98 -24.28 0.27
CA ALA A 141 8.56 -23.40 -0.81
C ALA A 141 9.43 -23.56 -2.07
N LEU A 142 10.77 -23.63 -1.90
CA LEU A 142 11.71 -23.91 -2.99
C LEU A 142 11.47 -25.31 -3.60
N GLY A 143 11.26 -26.32 -2.78
CA GLY A 143 10.94 -27.68 -3.25
C GLY A 143 9.67 -27.73 -4.08
N VAL A 144 8.60 -27.09 -3.62
CA VAL A 144 7.31 -27.00 -4.35
C VAL A 144 7.45 -26.21 -5.64
N LEU A 145 8.21 -25.10 -5.63
CA LEU A 145 8.52 -24.29 -6.81
C LEU A 145 9.22 -25.12 -7.88
N PHE A 146 10.26 -25.87 -7.50
CA PHE A 146 11.01 -26.73 -8.43
C PHE A 146 10.20 -27.95 -8.88
N LEU A 147 9.37 -28.53 -8.02
CA LEU A 147 8.41 -29.57 -8.40
C LEU A 147 7.46 -29.05 -9.49
N GLY A 148 6.92 -27.85 -9.28
CA GLY A 148 6.06 -27.16 -10.26
C GLY A 148 6.75 -26.96 -11.60
N LEU A 149 7.98 -26.46 -11.58
CA LEU A 149 8.79 -26.26 -12.79
C LEU A 149 9.07 -27.60 -13.51
N GLY A 150 9.33 -28.68 -12.77
CA GLY A 150 9.49 -30.02 -13.32
C GLY A 150 8.26 -30.51 -14.05
N TYR A 151 7.08 -30.37 -13.45
CA TYR A 151 5.81 -30.74 -14.08
C TYR A 151 5.47 -29.85 -15.30
N MET A 152 5.80 -28.56 -15.26
CA MET A 152 5.68 -27.70 -16.43
C MET A 152 6.57 -28.21 -17.58
N LYS A 153 7.81 -28.58 -17.31
CA LYS A 153 8.74 -29.15 -18.32
C LYS A 153 8.20 -30.42 -18.95
N GLU A 154 7.77 -31.37 -18.13
CA GLU A 154 7.22 -32.65 -18.63
C GLU A 154 5.93 -32.43 -19.41
N GLY A 155 5.01 -31.58 -18.94
CA GLY A 155 3.78 -31.25 -19.62
C GLY A 155 4.01 -30.54 -20.96
N ALA A 156 4.98 -29.60 -21.01
CA ALA A 156 5.36 -28.90 -22.24
C ALA A 156 5.99 -29.85 -23.28
N LEU A 157 6.92 -30.72 -22.86
CA LEU A 157 7.52 -31.72 -23.76
C LEU A 157 6.50 -32.69 -24.34
N ALA A 158 5.47 -33.04 -23.59
CA ALA A 158 4.40 -33.89 -24.07
C ALA A 158 3.50 -33.15 -25.07
N ALA A 159 3.24 -31.85 -24.83
CA ALA A 159 2.40 -31.04 -25.73
C ALA A 159 3.03 -30.84 -27.12
N VAL A 160 4.37 -30.87 -27.25
CA VAL A 160 5.05 -30.74 -28.57
C VAL A 160 4.62 -31.82 -29.56
N LYS A 161 4.25 -33.00 -29.08
CA LYS A 161 3.82 -34.09 -29.97
C LYS A 161 2.53 -33.81 -30.71
N ASP A 162 1.67 -32.97 -30.14
CA ASP A 162 0.35 -32.66 -30.64
C ASP A 162 0.26 -31.24 -31.27
N PHE A 163 1.33 -30.44 -31.15
CA PHE A 163 1.34 -29.02 -31.49
C PHE A 163 2.23 -28.75 -32.70
N ASP A 164 1.66 -28.25 -33.77
CA ASP A 164 2.43 -27.83 -34.95
C ASP A 164 3.06 -26.45 -34.69
N VAL A 165 4.32 -26.45 -34.24
CA VAL A 165 5.09 -25.23 -33.98
C VAL A 165 5.28 -24.38 -35.24
N GLN A 166 5.29 -25.00 -36.45
CA GLN A 166 5.47 -24.28 -37.69
C GLN A 166 4.28 -23.40 -38.04
N ALA A 167 3.06 -23.77 -37.64
CA ALA A 167 1.88 -22.95 -37.83
C ALA A 167 1.95 -21.59 -37.13
N TYR A 168 2.73 -21.47 -36.09
CA TYR A 168 2.90 -20.24 -35.28
C TYR A 168 4.17 -19.45 -35.63
N SER A 169 5.08 -20.01 -36.42
CA SER A 169 6.33 -19.35 -36.87
C SER A 169 6.09 -18.12 -37.76
N GLY A 170 4.91 -18.02 -38.36
CA GLY A 170 4.50 -16.89 -39.21
C GLY A 170 4.00 -15.66 -38.46
N TYR A 171 3.75 -15.78 -37.15
CA TYR A 171 3.34 -14.60 -36.35
C TYR A 171 4.57 -13.73 -36.03
N GLY A 172 4.40 -12.42 -36.25
CA GLY A 172 5.45 -11.45 -35.93
C GLY A 172 5.77 -11.42 -34.42
N THR A 173 7.01 -11.09 -34.08
CA THR A 173 7.48 -11.05 -32.67
C THR A 173 6.67 -10.12 -31.77
N TYR A 174 5.96 -9.11 -32.34
CA TYR A 174 5.07 -8.22 -31.60
C TYR A 174 3.88 -8.94 -30.93
N VAL A 175 3.41 -10.06 -31.52
CA VAL A 175 2.33 -10.88 -30.92
C VAL A 175 2.79 -11.49 -29.60
N PHE A 176 4.05 -11.92 -29.52
CA PHE A 176 4.62 -12.48 -28.29
C PHE A 176 4.87 -11.41 -27.23
N VAL A 177 5.15 -10.15 -27.59
CA VAL A 177 5.13 -9.03 -26.63
C VAL A 177 3.75 -8.89 -26.01
N LEU A 178 2.70 -8.91 -26.83
CA LEU A 178 1.32 -8.81 -26.34
C LEU A 178 0.93 -10.01 -25.45
N ILE A 179 1.31 -11.23 -25.83
CA ILE A 179 1.06 -12.43 -25.04
C ILE A 179 1.78 -12.33 -23.68
N GLY A 180 3.05 -11.94 -23.65
CA GLY A 180 3.81 -11.75 -22.42
C GLY A 180 3.20 -10.68 -21.52
N PHE A 181 2.76 -9.56 -22.09
CA PHE A 181 2.06 -8.50 -21.38
C PHE A 181 0.74 -9.00 -20.75
N LEU A 182 -0.10 -9.68 -21.53
CA LEU A 182 -1.40 -10.18 -21.05
C LEU A 182 -1.23 -11.26 -19.99
N LEU A 183 -0.34 -12.23 -20.21
CA LEU A 183 -0.06 -13.29 -19.23
C LEU A 183 0.41 -12.69 -17.90
N THR A 184 1.37 -11.78 -17.94
CA THR A 184 1.87 -11.15 -16.71
C THR A 184 0.83 -10.29 -16.02
N SER A 185 -0.02 -9.58 -16.79
CA SER A 185 -1.11 -8.77 -16.23
C SER A 185 -2.16 -9.63 -15.52
N ILE A 186 -2.44 -10.83 -16.04
CA ILE A 186 -3.39 -11.78 -15.43
C ILE A 186 -2.77 -12.49 -14.22
N ILE A 187 -1.56 -13.05 -14.39
CA ILE A 187 -0.85 -13.82 -13.35
C ILE A 187 -0.30 -12.89 -12.26
N GLN A 188 -0.07 -11.61 -12.58
CA GLN A 188 0.55 -10.59 -11.72
C GLN A 188 1.98 -10.93 -11.28
N SER A 189 2.69 -11.76 -12.07
CA SER A 189 4.05 -12.21 -11.80
C SER A 189 4.84 -12.34 -13.11
N SER A 190 5.82 -11.44 -13.32
CA SER A 190 6.75 -11.57 -14.45
C SER A 190 7.66 -12.79 -14.33
N SER A 191 8.04 -13.17 -13.11
CA SER A 191 8.85 -14.37 -12.87
C SER A 191 8.12 -15.65 -13.33
N ALA A 192 6.81 -15.72 -13.13
CA ALA A 192 5.99 -16.84 -13.63
C ALA A 192 5.93 -16.85 -15.15
N THR A 193 5.74 -15.69 -15.79
CA THR A 193 5.74 -15.57 -17.26
C THR A 193 7.11 -15.94 -17.84
N VAL A 194 8.22 -15.53 -17.18
CA VAL A 194 9.57 -15.94 -17.57
C VAL A 194 9.75 -17.45 -17.43
N ALA A 195 9.23 -18.09 -16.36
CA ALA A 195 9.29 -19.54 -16.19
C ALA A 195 8.50 -20.28 -17.29
N ILE A 196 7.31 -19.78 -17.66
CA ILE A 196 6.52 -20.30 -18.79
C ILE A 196 7.32 -20.17 -20.09
N THR A 197 7.90 -18.99 -20.34
CA THR A 197 8.70 -18.71 -21.52
C THR A 197 9.91 -19.65 -21.63
N LEU A 198 10.68 -19.79 -20.55
CA LEU A 198 11.83 -20.69 -20.49
C LEU A 198 11.42 -22.16 -20.71
N THR A 199 10.29 -22.58 -20.14
CA THR A 199 9.73 -23.92 -20.34
C THR A 199 9.31 -24.16 -21.78
N ALA A 200 8.68 -23.19 -22.42
CA ALA A 200 8.28 -23.26 -23.83
C ALA A 200 9.49 -23.34 -24.76
N VAL A 201 10.54 -22.57 -24.47
CA VAL A 201 11.81 -22.66 -25.23
C VAL A 201 12.49 -24.01 -25.02
N TYR A 202 12.55 -24.49 -23.76
CA TYR A 202 13.12 -25.81 -23.45
C TYR A 202 12.42 -26.95 -24.17
N ALA A 203 11.11 -26.88 -24.29
CA ALA A 203 10.31 -27.86 -25.02
C ALA A 203 10.35 -27.68 -26.55
N GLY A 204 10.97 -26.61 -27.07
CA GLY A 204 11.00 -26.32 -28.51
C GLY A 204 9.71 -25.71 -29.06
N LEU A 205 8.75 -25.33 -28.19
CA LEU A 205 7.48 -24.68 -28.57
C LEU A 205 7.66 -23.21 -28.94
N LEU A 206 8.74 -22.59 -28.54
CA LEU A 206 9.02 -21.16 -28.75
C LEU A 206 10.45 -20.96 -29.22
N ASN A 207 10.64 -20.18 -30.28
CA ASN A 207 11.97 -19.80 -30.74
C ASN A 207 12.56 -18.66 -29.90
N PHE A 208 13.88 -18.47 -29.97
CA PHE A 208 14.60 -17.49 -29.17
C PHE A 208 14.10 -16.04 -29.35
N PRO A 209 13.89 -15.49 -30.57
CA PRO A 209 13.37 -14.15 -30.77
C PRO A 209 11.96 -13.94 -30.17
N SER A 210 11.07 -14.92 -30.31
CA SER A 210 9.73 -14.87 -29.72
C SER A 210 9.75 -14.92 -28.20
N ALA A 211 10.68 -15.71 -27.64
CA ALA A 211 10.88 -15.77 -26.19
C ALA A 211 11.37 -14.44 -25.60
N LEU A 212 12.34 -13.79 -26.23
CA LEU A 212 12.79 -12.46 -25.83
C LEU A 212 11.65 -11.45 -25.89
N SER A 213 10.83 -11.51 -26.95
CA SER A 213 9.65 -10.64 -27.12
C SER A 213 8.61 -10.87 -26.01
N MET A 214 8.39 -12.12 -25.61
CA MET A 214 7.48 -12.45 -24.51
C MET A 214 7.97 -11.92 -23.17
N VAL A 215 9.30 -11.98 -22.92
CA VAL A 215 9.93 -11.39 -21.72
C VAL A 215 9.81 -9.86 -21.71
N ILE A 216 9.99 -9.19 -22.87
CA ILE A 216 9.78 -7.74 -22.99
C ILE A 216 8.34 -7.38 -22.59
N GLY A 217 7.35 -8.11 -23.07
CA GLY A 217 5.96 -7.92 -22.70
C GLY A 217 5.69 -8.14 -21.20
N ALA A 218 6.32 -9.17 -20.62
CA ALA A 218 6.19 -9.50 -19.21
C ALA A 218 6.68 -8.36 -18.29
N GLU A 219 7.74 -7.67 -18.62
CA GLU A 219 8.26 -6.52 -17.87
C GLU A 219 7.21 -5.38 -17.79
N VAL A 220 6.53 -5.08 -18.88
CA VAL A 220 5.47 -4.06 -18.91
C VAL A 220 4.24 -4.53 -18.15
N GLY A 221 3.86 -5.81 -18.28
CA GLY A 221 2.68 -6.39 -17.63
C GLY A 221 2.69 -6.26 -16.11
N THR A 222 3.86 -6.41 -15.48
CA THR A 222 4.04 -6.26 -14.02
C THR A 222 3.66 -4.88 -13.53
N THR A 223 3.87 -3.85 -14.35
CA THR A 223 3.64 -2.46 -13.96
C THR A 223 2.17 -2.11 -13.84
N LEU A 224 1.29 -2.87 -14.52
CA LEU A 224 -0.15 -2.65 -14.46
C LEU A 224 -0.69 -2.85 -13.04
N THR A 225 -0.22 -3.87 -12.33
CA THR A 225 -0.58 -4.11 -10.93
C THR A 225 -0.18 -2.93 -10.05
N ILE A 226 1.07 -2.45 -10.19
CA ILE A 226 1.58 -1.31 -9.42
C ILE A 226 0.81 -0.04 -9.76
N LEU A 227 0.46 0.15 -11.04
CA LEU A 227 -0.33 1.29 -11.49
C LEU A 227 -1.73 1.29 -10.86
N LEU A 228 -2.43 0.16 -10.87
CA LEU A 228 -3.76 0.03 -10.26
C LEU A 228 -3.74 0.34 -8.76
N TRP A 229 -2.76 -0.17 -8.02
CA TRP A 229 -2.58 0.12 -6.59
C TRP A 229 -2.14 1.56 -6.33
N GLY A 230 -1.33 2.12 -7.21
CA GLY A 230 -0.82 3.48 -7.10
C GLY A 230 -1.86 4.56 -7.42
N MET A 231 -2.87 4.26 -8.25
CA MET A 231 -3.94 5.20 -8.61
C MET A 231 -4.81 5.61 -7.42
N LYS A 232 -4.88 4.77 -6.37
CA LYS A 232 -5.60 5.06 -5.13
C LYS A 232 -4.60 5.62 -4.11
N GLY A 233 -4.68 6.90 -3.78
CA GLY A 233 -3.84 7.53 -2.75
C GLY A 233 -3.26 8.89 -3.14
N SER A 234 -2.20 9.30 -2.44
CA SER A 234 -1.54 10.61 -2.60
C SER A 234 -0.98 10.81 -4.02
N SER A 235 -0.76 12.07 -4.41
CA SER A 235 -0.18 12.40 -5.72
C SER A 235 1.21 11.83 -5.89
N ASP A 236 2.02 11.77 -4.84
CA ASP A 236 3.35 11.17 -4.91
C ASP A 236 3.29 9.67 -5.18
N LYS A 237 2.32 8.96 -4.59
CA LYS A 237 2.06 7.55 -4.88
C LYS A 237 1.68 7.34 -6.35
N LYS A 238 0.78 8.18 -6.89
CA LYS A 238 0.40 8.18 -8.32
C LYS A 238 1.60 8.45 -9.22
N ARG A 239 2.45 9.43 -8.87
CA ARG A 239 3.67 9.77 -9.60
C ARG A 239 4.64 8.59 -9.67
N VAL A 240 4.83 7.87 -8.57
CA VAL A 240 5.68 6.66 -8.53
C VAL A 240 5.11 5.56 -9.42
N ALA A 241 3.81 5.30 -9.36
CA ALA A 241 3.16 4.27 -10.16
C ALA A 241 3.23 4.55 -11.67
N TRP A 242 2.93 5.78 -12.08
CA TRP A 242 3.10 6.23 -13.46
C TRP A 242 4.56 6.23 -13.89
N GLY A 243 5.46 6.65 -13.00
CA GLY A 243 6.89 6.62 -13.25
C GLY A 243 7.41 5.22 -13.56
N ASN A 244 6.95 4.22 -12.80
CA ASN A 244 7.27 2.82 -13.05
C ASN A 244 6.74 2.33 -14.40
N PHE A 245 5.47 2.63 -14.71
CA PHE A 245 4.85 2.23 -15.97
C PHE A 245 5.61 2.83 -17.17
N ILE A 246 5.86 4.14 -17.14
CA ILE A 246 6.55 4.84 -18.24
C ILE A 246 7.97 4.32 -18.42
N PHE A 247 8.69 4.06 -17.32
CA PHE A 247 10.04 3.50 -17.39
C PHE A 247 10.04 2.12 -18.05
N ASN A 248 9.14 1.21 -17.66
CA ASN A 248 9.09 -0.12 -18.26
C ASN A 248 8.60 -0.09 -19.72
N ALA A 249 7.65 0.80 -20.05
CA ALA A 249 7.26 1.02 -21.44
C ALA A 249 8.42 1.55 -22.31
N PHE A 250 9.23 2.47 -21.77
CA PHE A 250 10.44 2.96 -22.42
C PHE A 250 11.47 1.83 -22.61
N THR A 251 11.72 1.04 -21.57
CA THR A 251 12.61 -0.13 -21.62
C THR A 251 12.16 -1.13 -22.68
N ALA A 252 10.86 -1.45 -22.71
CA ALA A 252 10.27 -2.37 -23.67
C ALA A 252 10.40 -1.84 -25.11
N THR A 253 10.18 -0.53 -25.32
CA THR A 253 10.34 0.10 -26.63
C THR A 253 11.77 -0.01 -27.14
N ILE A 254 12.76 0.29 -26.30
CA ILE A 254 14.18 0.13 -26.66
C ILE A 254 14.51 -1.34 -26.90
N ALA A 255 14.09 -2.24 -25.99
CA ALA A 255 14.37 -3.67 -26.10
C ALA A 255 13.83 -4.25 -27.41
N TYR A 256 12.59 -3.88 -27.77
CA TYR A 256 11.97 -4.36 -28.98
C TYR A 256 12.56 -3.73 -30.26
N SER A 257 12.86 -2.44 -30.25
CA SER A 257 13.45 -1.74 -31.40
C SER A 257 14.85 -2.26 -31.75
N PHE A 258 15.62 -2.69 -30.74
CA PHE A 258 16.96 -3.23 -30.91
C PHE A 258 17.02 -4.76 -30.72
N LEU A 259 15.88 -5.47 -30.85
CA LEU A 259 15.80 -6.89 -30.58
C LEU A 259 16.81 -7.72 -31.38
N GLN A 260 16.94 -7.46 -32.69
CA GLN A 260 17.86 -8.18 -33.58
C GLN A 260 19.32 -7.91 -33.21
N GLN A 261 19.66 -6.69 -32.83
CA GLN A 261 21.00 -6.31 -32.37
C GLN A 261 21.35 -7.03 -31.05
N PHE A 262 20.38 -7.14 -30.14
CA PHE A 262 20.58 -7.91 -28.90
C PHE A 262 20.78 -9.41 -29.19
N ILE A 263 20.01 -10.00 -30.11
CA ILE A 263 20.20 -11.40 -30.50
C ILE A 263 21.60 -11.59 -31.06
N TYR A 264 22.00 -10.74 -32.01
CA TYR A 264 23.34 -10.77 -32.57
C TYR A 264 24.45 -10.64 -31.51
N PHE A 265 24.27 -9.71 -30.58
CA PHE A 265 25.19 -9.49 -29.45
C PHE A 265 25.33 -10.76 -28.59
N ILE A 266 24.22 -11.38 -28.21
CA ILE A 266 24.18 -12.57 -27.35
C ILE A 266 24.86 -13.78 -28.05
N GLU A 267 24.51 -14.04 -29.31
CA GLU A 267 24.94 -15.22 -30.03
C GLU A 267 26.36 -15.10 -30.58
N ASN A 268 26.70 -13.92 -31.15
CA ASN A 268 27.95 -13.76 -31.92
C ASN A 268 29.05 -13.01 -31.15
N ILE A 269 28.74 -12.16 -30.19
CA ILE A 269 29.73 -11.40 -29.42
C ILE A 269 29.98 -12.06 -28.06
N VAL A 270 28.91 -12.36 -27.32
CA VAL A 270 29.04 -13.03 -26.00
C VAL A 270 29.15 -14.55 -26.13
N HIS A 271 28.81 -15.11 -27.28
CA HIS A 271 28.85 -16.54 -27.59
C HIS A 271 27.99 -17.42 -26.66
N ILE A 272 26.85 -16.94 -26.18
CA ILE A 272 25.90 -17.73 -25.38
C ILE A 272 25.08 -18.63 -26.31
N LYS A 273 25.42 -19.94 -26.32
CA LYS A 273 24.75 -20.95 -27.15
C LYS A 273 23.44 -21.48 -26.53
N ASN A 274 23.33 -21.43 -25.20
CA ASN A 274 22.13 -21.91 -24.51
C ASN A 274 21.07 -20.82 -24.51
N PRO A 275 19.92 -21.02 -25.18
CA PRO A 275 18.87 -20.00 -25.30
C PRO A 275 18.26 -19.63 -23.94
N LEU A 276 18.21 -20.55 -22.97
CA LEU A 276 17.66 -20.27 -21.64
C LEU A 276 18.55 -19.30 -20.87
N ILE A 277 19.87 -19.50 -20.93
CA ILE A 277 20.87 -18.57 -20.36
C ILE A 277 20.83 -17.24 -21.12
N GLY A 278 20.67 -17.28 -22.45
CA GLY A 278 20.52 -16.11 -23.31
C GLY A 278 19.33 -15.22 -22.89
N ILE A 279 18.20 -15.82 -22.53
CA ILE A 279 17.01 -15.10 -22.06
C ILE A 279 17.28 -14.39 -20.73
N ALA A 280 17.87 -15.09 -19.74
CA ALA A 280 18.21 -14.50 -18.45
C ALA A 280 19.25 -13.38 -18.58
N PHE A 281 20.24 -13.57 -19.46
CA PHE A 281 21.25 -12.57 -19.78
C PHE A 281 20.63 -11.34 -20.46
N PHE A 282 19.77 -11.54 -21.45
CA PHE A 282 19.03 -10.46 -22.12
C PHE A 282 18.24 -9.61 -21.12
N GLN A 283 17.48 -10.25 -20.23
CA GLN A 283 16.70 -9.56 -19.22
C GLN A 283 17.57 -8.68 -18.32
N THR A 284 18.75 -9.18 -17.93
CA THR A 284 19.68 -8.42 -17.09
C THR A 284 20.29 -7.25 -17.85
N VAL A 285 20.76 -7.48 -19.07
CA VAL A 285 21.43 -6.46 -19.89
C VAL A 285 20.46 -5.32 -20.25
N ILE A 286 19.24 -5.64 -20.68
CA ILE A 286 18.28 -4.60 -21.07
C ILE A 286 17.83 -3.74 -19.87
N ASN A 287 17.60 -4.35 -18.71
CA ASN A 287 17.29 -3.61 -17.51
C ASN A 287 18.48 -2.76 -17.04
N ALA A 288 19.71 -3.26 -17.11
CA ALA A 288 20.90 -2.50 -16.77
C ALA A 288 21.09 -1.30 -17.72
N ILE A 289 20.98 -1.51 -19.03
CA ILE A 289 21.07 -0.45 -20.04
C ILE A 289 19.96 0.59 -19.82
N ALA A 290 18.71 0.15 -19.62
CA ALA A 290 17.59 1.05 -19.39
C ALA A 290 17.78 1.91 -18.15
N VAL A 291 18.24 1.32 -17.04
CA VAL A 291 18.56 2.07 -15.81
C VAL A 291 19.69 3.08 -16.07
N MET A 292 20.79 2.68 -16.74
CA MET A 292 21.91 3.58 -17.05
C MET A 292 21.45 4.75 -17.93
N LEU A 293 20.67 4.47 -18.97
CA LEU A 293 20.15 5.50 -19.87
C LEU A 293 19.15 6.44 -19.18
N PHE A 294 18.37 5.92 -18.23
CA PHE A 294 17.32 6.71 -17.57
C PHE A 294 17.82 7.58 -16.43
N ILE A 295 18.92 7.20 -15.76
CA ILE A 295 19.49 7.96 -14.63
C ILE A 295 19.67 9.45 -14.91
N PRO A 296 20.30 9.90 -16.05
CA PRO A 296 20.45 11.32 -16.35
C PRO A 296 19.12 12.05 -16.47
N PHE A 297 18.10 11.39 -16.97
CA PHE A 297 16.77 11.95 -17.21
C PHE A 297 15.84 11.87 -16.00
N LEU A 298 16.22 11.19 -14.93
CA LEU A 298 15.34 10.97 -13.76
C LEU A 298 14.93 12.28 -13.08
N LYS A 299 15.83 13.27 -13.00
CA LYS A 299 15.51 14.60 -12.44
C LYS A 299 14.47 15.36 -13.26
N PRO A 300 14.66 15.58 -14.58
CA PRO A 300 13.66 16.23 -15.42
C PRO A 300 12.36 15.43 -15.51
N PHE A 301 12.43 14.09 -15.53
CA PHE A 301 11.27 13.22 -15.54
C PHE A 301 10.45 13.33 -14.24
N ALA A 302 11.09 13.34 -13.08
CA ALA A 302 10.41 13.56 -11.82
C ALA A 302 9.68 14.92 -11.79
N LYS A 303 10.36 16.01 -12.21
CA LYS A 303 9.72 17.34 -12.33
C LYS A 303 8.55 17.34 -13.30
N TRP A 304 8.65 16.62 -14.41
CA TRP A 304 7.56 16.48 -15.37
C TRP A 304 6.35 15.78 -14.77
N LEU A 305 6.56 14.69 -14.02
CA LEU A 305 5.49 13.99 -13.30
C LEU A 305 4.86 14.88 -12.22
N GLU A 306 5.65 15.65 -11.48
CA GLU A 306 5.14 16.62 -10.49
C GLU A 306 4.24 17.68 -11.15
N LYS A 307 4.59 18.14 -12.34
CA LYS A 307 3.81 19.12 -13.10
C LYS A 307 2.52 18.49 -13.69
N LYS A 308 2.55 17.23 -14.12
CA LYS A 308 1.40 16.54 -14.74
C LYS A 308 0.40 15.99 -13.72
N ILE A 309 0.90 15.49 -12.61
CA ILE A 309 0.08 14.92 -11.53
C ILE A 309 0.14 15.91 -10.37
N VAL A 310 -0.69 16.94 -10.45
CA VAL A 310 -0.77 17.97 -9.42
C VAL A 310 -1.49 17.44 -8.20
N ASP A 311 -1.04 17.85 -7.02
CA ASP A 311 -1.74 17.58 -5.76
C ASP A 311 -3.06 18.37 -5.76
N LYS A 312 -4.17 17.69 -6.06
CA LYS A 312 -5.50 18.31 -5.93
C LYS A 312 -5.85 18.60 -4.46
N ASP A 313 -5.16 17.97 -3.53
CA ASP A 313 -5.30 18.20 -2.09
C ASP A 313 -4.39 19.35 -1.57
N SER A 314 -3.52 19.91 -2.43
CA SER A 314 -2.70 21.08 -2.06
C SER A 314 -3.49 22.38 -1.95
N SER A 315 -4.76 22.37 -2.32
CA SER A 315 -5.67 23.51 -2.09
C SER A 315 -6.03 23.72 -0.61
N THR A 316 -5.60 22.83 0.31
CA THR A 316 -5.82 22.99 1.75
C THR A 316 -4.62 23.53 2.52
N ASN A 317 -3.43 23.59 1.93
CA ASN A 317 -2.23 24.13 2.60
C ASN A 317 -1.72 25.40 1.90
N THR A 318 -2.61 26.34 1.65
CA THR A 318 -2.27 27.63 0.99
C THR A 318 -1.27 28.47 1.81
N TYR A 319 -1.06 28.12 3.08
CA TYR A 319 -0.20 28.87 4.00
C TYR A 319 1.11 28.14 4.37
N ALA A 320 1.29 26.89 3.96
CA ALA A 320 2.52 26.12 4.21
C ALA A 320 3.58 26.26 3.10
N SER A 321 3.43 27.21 2.17
CA SER A 321 4.47 27.51 1.20
C SER A 321 5.59 28.31 1.88
N HIS A 322 6.82 27.81 1.78
CA HIS A 322 8.07 28.35 2.36
C HIS A 322 8.41 29.81 1.98
N ASP A 323 7.62 30.45 1.12
CA ASP A 323 7.98 31.73 0.47
C ASP A 323 7.17 32.94 0.97
N LEU A 324 6.28 32.78 1.98
CA LEU A 324 5.56 33.94 2.53
C LEU A 324 6.36 34.57 3.68
N PRO A 325 6.64 35.87 3.65
CA PRO A 325 7.20 36.57 4.80
C PRO A 325 6.22 36.46 5.96
N LEU A 326 6.58 35.69 6.99
CA LEU A 326 5.77 35.42 8.15
C LEU A 326 5.69 36.69 9.01
N LEU A 327 4.67 37.51 8.77
CA LEU A 327 4.21 38.46 9.78
C LEU A 327 3.54 37.62 10.88
N PRO A 328 3.98 37.68 12.16
CA PRO A 328 3.50 36.82 13.24
C PRO A 328 1.98 36.79 13.38
N LEU A 329 1.31 37.90 13.16
CA LEU A 329 -0.15 38.02 13.22
C LEU A 329 -0.84 37.17 12.14
N LEU A 330 -0.35 37.17 10.90
CA LEU A 330 -0.91 36.39 9.81
C LEU A 330 -0.67 34.89 9.99
N ALA A 331 0.45 34.52 10.63
CA ALA A 331 0.80 33.14 10.92
C ALA A 331 -0.10 32.53 11.99
N THR A 332 -0.48 33.28 13.03
CA THR A 332 -1.43 32.82 14.06
C THR A 332 -2.84 32.64 13.50
N ASP A 333 -3.30 33.55 12.62
CA ASP A 333 -4.60 33.43 11.96
C ASP A 333 -4.64 32.24 10.99
N ALA A 334 -3.58 32.02 10.23
CA ALA A 334 -3.47 30.87 9.36
C ALA A 334 -3.54 29.56 10.16
N MET A 335 -2.83 29.47 11.29
CA MET A 335 -2.85 28.31 12.19
C MET A 335 -4.25 28.06 12.74
N ARG A 336 -4.99 29.13 13.11
CA ARG A 336 -6.37 29.05 13.57
C ARG A 336 -7.28 28.43 12.51
N ILE A 337 -7.26 28.98 11.30
CA ILE A 337 -8.10 28.55 10.19
C ILE A 337 -7.86 27.07 9.84
N GLU A 338 -6.60 26.65 9.78
CA GLU A 338 -6.25 25.27 9.47
C GLU A 338 -6.61 24.30 10.62
N THR A 339 -6.50 24.75 11.87
CA THR A 339 -6.95 23.96 13.04
C THR A 339 -8.47 23.76 13.02
N GLU A 340 -9.25 24.79 12.71
CA GLU A 340 -10.70 24.68 12.56
C GLU A 340 -11.10 23.73 11.40
N LYS A 341 -10.38 23.79 10.27
CA LYS A 341 -10.58 22.86 9.15
C LYS A 341 -10.28 21.42 9.54
N LEU A 342 -9.18 21.19 10.31
CA LEU A 342 -8.83 19.87 10.81
C LEU A 342 -9.92 19.33 11.74
N LEU A 343 -10.44 20.17 12.64
CA LEU A 343 -11.53 19.79 13.55
C LEU A 343 -12.79 19.37 12.77
N ARG A 344 -13.20 20.13 11.75
CA ARG A 344 -14.35 19.78 10.90
C ARG A 344 -14.12 18.45 10.15
N LYS A 345 -12.93 18.22 9.60
CA LYS A 345 -12.57 16.96 8.95
C LYS A 345 -12.58 15.78 9.94
N THR A 346 -12.12 16.01 11.17
CA THR A 346 -12.17 15.02 12.25
C THR A 346 -13.61 14.62 12.59
N LEU A 347 -14.51 15.58 12.74
CA LEU A 347 -15.92 15.32 12.99
C LEU A 347 -16.57 14.51 11.84
N GLN A 348 -16.27 14.88 10.60
CA GLN A 348 -16.75 14.15 9.42
C GLN A 348 -16.22 12.71 9.37
N TYR A 349 -14.94 12.51 9.66
CA TYR A 349 -14.33 11.18 9.72
C TYR A 349 -15.00 10.29 10.76
N ILE A 350 -15.20 10.80 11.98
CA ILE A 350 -15.85 10.07 13.07
C ILE A 350 -17.30 9.72 12.70
N LYS A 351 -18.04 10.68 12.15
CA LYS A 351 -19.42 10.45 11.69
C LYS A 351 -19.50 9.36 10.61
N THR A 352 -18.54 9.31 9.71
CA THR A 352 -18.48 8.29 8.65
C THR A 352 -18.33 6.87 9.22
N ILE A 353 -17.62 6.70 10.34
CA ILE A 353 -17.43 5.40 11.00
C ILE A 353 -18.65 5.05 11.87
N LEU A 354 -19.13 5.98 12.70
CA LEU A 354 -20.19 5.71 13.68
C LEU A 354 -21.59 5.62 13.07
N CYS A 355 -21.81 6.20 11.88
CA CYS A 355 -23.13 6.29 11.22
C CYS A 355 -23.10 5.72 9.79
N ALA A 356 -22.40 4.62 9.56
CA ALA A 356 -22.28 4.00 8.23
C ALA A 356 -23.64 3.52 7.69
N GLU A 357 -24.50 2.99 8.53
CA GLU A 357 -25.80 2.40 8.18
C GLU A 357 -26.82 3.42 7.65
N ASN A 358 -26.80 4.65 8.11
CA ASN A 358 -27.76 5.69 7.66
C ASN A 358 -27.55 6.13 6.19
N LYS A 359 -26.48 5.73 5.52
CA LYS A 359 -26.27 5.99 4.09
C LYS A 359 -27.12 5.13 3.16
N ILE A 360 -27.71 4.04 3.65
CA ILE A 360 -28.53 3.12 2.83
C ILE A 360 -29.93 3.68 2.58
N ASN A 361 -30.41 4.60 3.42
CA ASN A 361 -31.77 5.17 3.33
C ASN A 361 -31.86 6.53 2.60
N GLU A 362 -30.74 7.15 2.22
CA GLU A 362 -30.76 8.34 1.38
C GLU A 362 -30.75 7.90 -0.10
N GLY A 363 -31.80 8.28 -0.82
CA GLY A 363 -32.30 7.76 -2.07
C GLY A 363 -31.29 7.48 -3.20
N TRP A 364 -31.66 6.64 -4.12
CA TRP A 364 -30.96 6.13 -5.32
C TRP A 364 -30.13 7.18 -6.10
N ILE A 365 -30.48 8.44 -6.03
CA ILE A 365 -29.82 9.55 -6.75
C ILE A 365 -28.53 10.02 -6.04
N GLU A 366 -28.43 9.92 -4.71
CA GLU A 366 -27.18 10.23 -3.98
C GLU A 366 -26.16 9.08 -4.05
N ASN A 367 -26.62 7.84 -4.14
CA ASN A 367 -25.75 6.69 -4.43
C ASN A 367 -25.06 6.78 -5.81
N PHE A 368 -25.69 7.42 -6.80
CA PHE A 368 -25.05 7.64 -8.11
C PHE A 368 -23.97 8.74 -8.05
N LYS A 369 -24.10 9.73 -7.17
CA LYS A 369 -23.04 10.73 -6.92
C LYS A 369 -21.87 10.16 -6.11
N SER A 370 -22.10 9.17 -5.25
CA SER A 370 -21.05 8.50 -4.49
C SER A 370 -20.19 7.56 -5.37
N LEU A 371 -20.71 7.08 -6.50
CA LEU A 371 -19.96 6.29 -7.49
C LEU A 371 -18.96 7.14 -8.29
N THR A 372 -19.14 8.46 -8.35
CA THR A 372 -18.24 9.39 -9.04
C THR A 372 -17.14 9.97 -8.14
N HIS A 373 -17.28 9.83 -6.80
CA HIS A 373 -16.19 10.11 -5.88
C HIS A 373 -15.53 8.78 -5.44
N PRO A 374 -14.21 8.62 -5.59
CA PRO A 374 -13.54 7.41 -5.14
C PRO A 374 -13.79 7.24 -3.64
N PHE A 375 -14.36 6.10 -3.25
CA PHE A 375 -14.57 5.70 -1.86
C PHE A 375 -13.19 5.63 -1.17
N ILE A 376 -12.84 6.70 -0.47
CA ILE A 376 -11.60 6.77 0.30
C ILE A 376 -11.83 5.91 1.53
N GLY A 377 -11.07 4.82 1.66
CA GLY A 377 -11.18 3.94 2.83
C GLY A 377 -10.87 4.72 4.12
N THR A 378 -11.55 4.38 5.20
CA THR A 378 -11.42 5.01 6.53
C THR A 378 -9.97 5.10 7.00
N ASP A 379 -9.13 4.09 6.69
CA ASP A 379 -7.69 4.10 6.94
C ASP A 379 -6.94 5.21 6.19
N GLN A 380 -7.28 5.45 4.93
CA GLN A 380 -6.64 6.52 4.14
C GLN A 380 -7.04 7.90 4.65
N GLU A 381 -8.28 8.06 5.10
CA GLU A 381 -8.77 9.31 5.66
C GLU A 381 -8.10 9.62 7.00
N TYR A 382 -7.92 8.62 7.86
CA TYR A 382 -7.12 8.75 9.09
C TYR A 382 -5.67 9.14 8.80
N GLN A 383 -5.02 8.52 7.81
CA GLN A 383 -3.65 8.90 7.42
C GLN A 383 -3.57 10.34 6.89
N ARG A 384 -4.62 10.83 6.22
CA ARG A 384 -4.70 12.23 5.80
C ARG A 384 -4.79 13.19 6.99
N LEU A 385 -5.61 12.86 8.00
CA LEU A 385 -5.69 13.64 9.23
C LEU A 385 -4.32 13.70 9.95
N LYS A 386 -3.63 12.55 10.06
CA LYS A 386 -2.28 12.48 10.62
C LYS A 386 -1.23 13.26 9.82
N LYS A 387 -1.33 13.25 8.50
CA LYS A 387 -0.46 14.06 7.65
C LYS A 387 -0.70 15.53 7.89
N THR A 388 -1.97 15.97 7.97
CA THR A 388 -2.33 17.36 8.28
C THR A 388 -1.80 17.79 9.65
N GLU A 389 -1.87 16.93 10.67
CA GLU A 389 -1.22 17.18 11.97
C GLU A 389 0.29 17.43 11.80
N GLY A 390 0.98 16.54 11.10
CA GLY A 390 2.43 16.67 10.84
C GLY A 390 2.78 17.98 10.13
N ASP A 391 2.05 18.33 9.10
CA ASP A 391 2.25 19.57 8.32
C ASP A 391 2.04 20.82 9.20
N LEU A 392 1.02 20.82 10.05
CA LEU A 392 0.73 21.92 10.98
C LEU A 392 1.78 22.04 12.10
N LEU A 393 2.30 20.92 12.61
CA LEU A 393 3.40 20.93 13.59
C LEU A 393 4.71 21.44 12.99
N VAL A 394 5.01 21.10 11.74
CA VAL A 394 6.14 21.65 10.98
C VAL A 394 5.94 23.16 10.77
N TYR A 395 4.75 23.59 10.38
CA TYR A 395 4.43 25.01 10.24
C TYR A 395 4.60 25.76 11.59
N TYR A 396 4.14 25.19 12.69
CA TYR A 396 4.36 25.73 14.03
C TYR A 396 5.86 25.90 14.34
N SER A 397 6.70 24.92 14.00
CA SER A 397 8.16 25.03 14.24
C SER A 397 8.80 26.19 13.49
N TYR A 398 8.37 26.45 12.23
CA TYR A 398 8.85 27.62 11.47
C TYR A 398 8.40 28.95 12.05
N ILE A 399 7.16 29.01 12.57
CA ILE A 399 6.68 30.24 13.21
C ILE A 399 7.52 30.55 14.47
N GLN A 400 7.94 29.54 15.23
CA GLN A 400 8.75 29.71 16.43
C GLN A 400 10.16 30.26 16.17
N GLU A 401 10.72 30.11 14.96
CA GLU A 401 12.01 30.69 14.59
C GLU A 401 11.95 32.23 14.52
N ASN A 402 10.76 32.81 14.46
CA ASN A 402 10.56 34.27 14.47
C ASN A 402 10.40 34.79 15.90
N LYS A 403 10.71 36.09 16.12
CA LYS A 403 10.52 36.76 17.43
C LYS A 403 9.03 36.91 17.72
N LEU A 404 8.44 35.97 18.43
CA LEU A 404 7.06 35.97 18.90
C LEU A 404 6.96 36.66 20.29
N SER A 405 5.85 37.35 20.53
CA SER A 405 5.47 37.78 21.87
C SER A 405 5.07 36.58 22.74
N LYS A 406 5.08 36.75 24.07
CA LYS A 406 4.60 35.72 25.00
C LYS A 406 3.13 35.35 24.75
N GLU A 407 2.29 36.31 24.38
CA GLU A 407 0.88 36.10 24.07
C GLU A 407 0.71 35.26 22.80
N GLU A 408 1.41 35.59 21.72
CA GLU A 408 1.37 34.82 20.47
C GLU A 408 1.84 33.38 20.66
N THR A 409 2.90 33.17 21.46
CA THR A 409 3.39 31.83 21.80
C THR A 409 2.31 31.01 22.52
N THR A 410 1.61 31.64 23.50
CA THR A 410 0.54 30.97 24.24
C THR A 410 -0.63 30.60 23.32
N ILE A 411 -1.02 31.49 22.43
CA ILE A 411 -2.09 31.27 21.45
C ILE A 411 -1.73 30.08 20.54
N LEU A 412 -0.52 30.05 20.01
CA LEU A 412 -0.06 28.97 19.14
C LEU A 412 -0.02 27.62 19.85
N LEU A 413 0.38 27.58 21.14
CA LEU A 413 0.35 26.37 21.96
C LEU A 413 -1.08 25.83 22.14
N HIS A 414 -2.08 26.70 22.25
CA HIS A 414 -3.48 26.27 22.31
C HIS A 414 -3.93 25.62 21.00
N TYR A 415 -3.51 26.15 19.83
CA TYR A 415 -3.81 25.52 18.54
C TYR A 415 -3.11 24.18 18.39
N VAL A 416 -1.84 24.07 18.79
CA VAL A 416 -1.11 22.79 18.80
C VAL A 416 -1.82 21.76 19.68
N ASN A 417 -2.31 22.17 20.85
CA ASN A 417 -3.08 21.28 21.71
C ASN A 417 -4.39 20.83 21.03
N ALA A 418 -5.15 21.75 20.42
CA ALA A 418 -6.36 21.43 19.70
C ALA A 418 -6.10 20.43 18.54
N ILE A 419 -5.04 20.64 17.76
CA ILE A 419 -4.62 19.73 16.69
C ILE A 419 -4.39 18.32 17.23
N ARG A 420 -3.65 18.18 18.34
CA ARG A 420 -3.40 16.87 18.97
C ARG A 420 -4.66 16.22 19.48
N GLN A 421 -5.58 16.99 20.06
CA GLN A 421 -6.86 16.49 20.55
C GLN A 421 -7.75 15.97 19.40
N CYS A 422 -7.74 16.61 18.23
CA CYS A 422 -8.43 16.10 17.03
C CYS A 422 -7.91 14.72 16.62
N ILE A 423 -6.59 14.51 16.67
CA ILE A 423 -6.00 13.21 16.30
C ILE A 423 -6.27 12.13 17.37
N TYR A 424 -6.28 12.50 18.65
CA TYR A 424 -6.67 11.56 19.72
C TYR A 424 -8.12 11.12 19.57
N ALA A 425 -9.04 12.05 19.26
CA ALA A 425 -10.44 11.73 18.98
C ALA A 425 -10.58 10.78 17.77
N SER A 426 -9.88 11.07 16.67
CA SER A 426 -9.88 10.22 15.47
C SER A 426 -9.33 8.83 15.77
N LYS A 427 -8.26 8.73 16.58
CA LYS A 427 -7.63 7.45 16.93
C LYS A 427 -8.56 6.59 17.78
N ALA A 428 -9.19 7.16 18.79
CA ALA A 428 -10.12 6.45 19.67
C ALA A 428 -11.22 5.72 18.86
N ILE A 429 -11.80 6.40 17.87
CA ILE A 429 -12.84 5.80 17.02
C ILE A 429 -12.25 4.79 16.01
N LYS A 430 -11.05 5.06 15.49
CA LYS A 430 -10.36 4.10 14.63
C LYS A 430 -10.09 2.77 15.32
N ASP A 431 -9.70 2.83 16.59
CA ASP A 431 -9.33 1.64 17.37
C ASP A 431 -10.55 0.71 17.61
N VAL A 432 -11.78 1.22 17.52
CA VAL A 432 -13.02 0.45 17.68
C VAL A 432 -13.82 0.28 16.38
N GLU A 433 -13.33 0.75 15.25
CA GLU A 433 -14.00 0.66 13.95
C GLU A 433 -14.39 -0.78 13.59
N HIS A 434 -13.51 -1.76 13.87
CA HIS A 434 -13.76 -3.17 13.59
C HIS A 434 -14.90 -3.73 14.44
N ASN A 435 -15.01 -3.31 15.71
CA ASN A 435 -16.10 -3.72 16.59
C ASN A 435 -17.45 -3.17 16.11
N ILE A 436 -17.49 -1.92 15.63
CA ILE A 436 -18.71 -1.31 15.09
C ILE A 436 -19.18 -2.06 13.84
N LYS A 437 -18.26 -2.43 12.95
CA LYS A 437 -18.58 -3.25 11.76
C LYS A 437 -19.05 -4.67 12.13
N GLU A 438 -18.51 -5.23 13.20
CA GLU A 438 -18.96 -6.51 13.74
C GLU A 438 -20.39 -6.42 14.30
N PHE A 439 -20.73 -5.33 15.01
CA PHE A 439 -22.09 -5.08 15.49
C PHE A 439 -23.09 -4.93 14.33
N GLU A 440 -22.71 -4.20 13.28
CA GLU A 440 -23.51 -4.00 12.07
C GLU A 440 -23.82 -5.32 11.35
N ALA A 441 -22.84 -6.25 11.31
CA ALA A 441 -22.96 -7.55 10.66
C ALA A 441 -23.56 -8.64 11.57
N SER A 442 -23.84 -8.35 12.83
CA SER A 442 -24.28 -9.35 13.83
C SER A 442 -25.69 -9.86 13.56
N VAL A 443 -25.91 -11.15 13.80
CA VAL A 443 -27.23 -11.81 13.80
C VAL A 443 -28.00 -11.54 15.11
N ASN A 444 -27.30 -11.05 16.16
CA ASN A 444 -27.93 -10.70 17.43
C ASN A 444 -28.58 -9.30 17.32
N ASP A 445 -29.90 -9.25 17.34
CA ASP A 445 -30.68 -8.01 17.23
C ASP A 445 -30.28 -6.95 18.27
N THR A 446 -29.96 -7.37 19.50
CA THR A 446 -29.53 -6.48 20.57
C THR A 446 -28.21 -5.81 20.21
N LEU A 447 -27.26 -6.56 19.62
CA LEU A 447 -25.97 -6.04 19.18
C LEU A 447 -26.12 -5.09 17.97
N HIS A 448 -26.98 -5.44 17.02
CA HIS A 448 -27.29 -4.61 15.86
C HIS A 448 -27.94 -3.28 16.27
N LEU A 449 -28.86 -3.30 17.24
CA LEU A 449 -29.48 -2.08 17.79
C LEU A 449 -28.47 -1.13 18.45
N GLN A 450 -27.31 -1.65 18.94
CA GLN A 450 -26.25 -0.80 19.48
C GLN A 450 -25.64 0.11 18.41
N CYS A 451 -25.54 -0.30 17.14
CA CYS A 451 -25.07 0.58 16.05
C CYS A 451 -25.97 1.81 15.89
N ILE A 452 -27.29 1.60 15.93
CA ILE A 452 -28.27 2.68 15.82
C ILE A 452 -28.17 3.61 17.03
N ALA A 453 -28.03 3.04 18.24
CA ALA A 453 -27.88 3.80 19.48
C ALA A 453 -26.59 4.65 19.47
N ILE A 454 -25.46 4.08 19.03
CA ILE A 454 -24.18 4.76 18.87
C ILE A 454 -24.29 5.94 17.92
N CYS A 455 -24.91 5.75 16.75
CA CYS A 455 -25.09 6.83 15.78
C CYS A 455 -26.01 7.95 16.32
N ASN A 456 -27.11 7.59 16.98
CA ASN A 456 -28.03 8.57 17.58
C ASN A 456 -27.34 9.39 18.67
N GLU A 457 -26.55 8.74 19.51
CA GLU A 457 -25.77 9.40 20.56
C GLU A 457 -24.72 10.35 19.99
N TRP A 458 -24.05 9.90 18.90
CA TRP A 458 -23.11 10.76 18.19
C TRP A 458 -23.79 12.00 17.61
N ASN A 459 -24.93 11.84 16.94
CA ASN A 459 -25.67 12.95 16.34
C ASN A 459 -26.15 13.97 17.39
N GLN A 460 -26.57 13.50 18.57
CA GLN A 460 -26.91 14.40 19.69
C GLN A 460 -25.68 15.19 20.16
N PHE A 461 -24.54 14.54 20.28
CA PHE A 461 -23.29 15.19 20.68
C PHE A 461 -22.80 16.19 19.62
N ASP A 462 -22.83 15.81 18.33
CA ASP A 462 -22.45 16.69 17.21
C ASP A 462 -23.33 17.96 17.16
N ASN A 463 -24.63 17.82 17.41
CA ASN A 463 -25.53 18.96 17.52
C ASN A 463 -25.16 19.89 18.70
N HIS A 464 -24.80 19.35 19.87
CA HIS A 464 -24.32 20.16 20.99
C HIS A 464 -23.01 20.88 20.66
N LEU A 465 -22.07 20.20 19.98
CA LEU A 465 -20.83 20.82 19.52
C LEU A 465 -21.09 21.97 18.55
N ASN A 466 -21.98 21.77 17.58
CA ASN A 466 -22.33 22.80 16.61
C ASN A 466 -22.97 24.02 17.30
N GLN A 467 -23.80 23.81 18.32
CA GLN A 467 -24.35 24.90 19.13
C GLN A 467 -23.27 25.70 19.87
N LEU A 468 -22.25 25.02 20.41
CA LEU A 468 -21.09 25.68 21.02
C LEU A 468 -20.31 26.56 20.04
N PHE A 469 -20.25 26.18 18.75
CA PHE A 469 -19.60 26.99 17.70
C PHE A 469 -20.42 28.20 17.27
N ILE A 470 -21.74 28.09 17.25
CA ILE A 470 -22.64 29.14 16.71
C ILE A 470 -23.01 30.19 17.78
N ASN A 471 -23.26 29.76 19.01
CA ASN A 471 -23.91 30.57 20.03
C ASN A 471 -23.01 31.12 21.10
N SER A 472 -21.71 30.77 21.14
CA SER A 472 -20.88 31.08 22.33
C SER A 472 -20.40 32.51 22.36
N ASP A 473 -20.97 33.27 23.29
CA ASP A 473 -20.24 34.33 23.96
C ASP A 473 -18.94 33.70 24.56
N LYS A 474 -17.79 34.04 23.98
CA LYS A 474 -16.50 33.41 24.30
C LYS A 474 -16.14 33.42 25.79
N SER A 475 -16.73 34.33 26.56
CA SER A 475 -16.58 34.39 28.02
C SER A 475 -17.31 33.25 28.76
N LYS A 476 -18.38 32.71 28.19
CA LYS A 476 -19.21 31.65 28.79
C LYS A 476 -18.83 30.23 28.28
N LEU A 477 -18.05 30.14 27.24
CA LEU A 477 -17.72 28.86 26.59
C LEU A 477 -17.14 27.79 27.54
N PRO A 478 -16.19 28.10 28.47
CA PRO A 478 -15.70 27.08 29.41
C PRO A 478 -16.80 26.51 30.29
N LEU A 479 -17.78 27.33 30.67
CA LEU A 479 -18.94 26.87 31.45
C LEU A 479 -19.84 25.97 30.62
N GLU A 480 -20.12 26.35 29.36
CA GLU A 480 -20.95 25.58 28.44
C GLU A 480 -20.29 24.23 28.07
N VAL A 481 -18.98 24.19 27.87
CA VAL A 481 -18.21 22.95 27.65
C VAL A 481 -18.34 22.02 28.86
N ASN A 482 -18.25 22.54 30.11
CA ASN A 482 -18.44 21.74 31.31
C ASN A 482 -19.87 21.18 31.41
N ILE A 483 -20.89 21.94 31.06
CA ILE A 483 -22.28 21.47 31.04
C ILE A 483 -22.46 20.33 30.02
N VAL A 484 -21.87 20.43 28.83
CA VAL A 484 -21.90 19.36 27.83
C VAL A 484 -21.13 18.14 28.33
N MET A 485 -19.97 18.34 28.97
CA MET A 485 -19.16 17.27 29.55
C MET A 485 -19.95 16.48 30.62
N ASP A 486 -20.65 17.17 31.51
CA ASP A 486 -21.48 16.54 32.55
C ASP A 486 -22.63 15.73 31.93
N LYS A 487 -23.27 16.24 30.87
CA LYS A 487 -24.30 15.49 30.12
C LYS A 487 -23.70 14.21 29.53
N VAL A 488 -22.52 14.28 28.90
CA VAL A 488 -21.82 13.13 28.32
C VAL A 488 -21.49 12.08 29.37
N PHE A 489 -21.00 12.49 30.55
CA PHE A 489 -20.72 11.55 31.65
C PHE A 489 -21.97 10.88 32.21
N ASN A 490 -23.05 11.65 32.39
CA ASN A 490 -24.30 11.10 32.90
C ASN A 490 -24.93 10.11 31.92
N GLN A 491 -24.80 10.35 30.61
CA GLN A 491 -25.28 9.45 29.57
C GLN A 491 -24.45 8.16 29.51
N ASP A 492 -23.12 8.25 29.55
CA ASP A 492 -22.21 7.09 29.61
C ASP A 492 -22.53 6.18 30.81
N LYS A 493 -22.80 6.78 31.99
CA LYS A 493 -23.19 6.02 33.17
C LYS A 493 -24.52 5.27 32.98
N LYS A 494 -25.52 5.88 32.35
CA LYS A 494 -26.80 5.23 32.07
C LYS A 494 -26.63 4.03 31.13
N ILE A 495 -25.88 4.22 30.05
CA ILE A 495 -25.59 3.16 29.06
C ILE A 495 -24.89 1.97 29.69
N LYS A 496 -23.89 2.19 30.55
CA LYS A 496 -23.23 1.11 31.28
C LYS A 496 -24.18 0.29 32.14
N ILE A 497 -25.14 0.95 32.79
CA ILE A 497 -26.17 0.26 33.59
C ILE A 497 -27.09 -0.58 32.68
N GLU A 498 -27.46 -0.09 31.53
CA GLU A 498 -28.28 -0.79 30.54
C GLU A 498 -27.57 -2.03 30.02
N ILE A 499 -26.30 -1.93 29.60
CA ILE A 499 -25.48 -3.07 29.13
C ILE A 499 -25.37 -4.15 30.20
N ILE A 500 -25.14 -3.78 31.46
CA ILE A 500 -25.07 -4.74 32.57
C ILE A 500 -26.42 -5.42 32.80
N ARG A 501 -27.52 -4.70 32.63
CA ARG A 501 -28.89 -5.27 32.72
C ARG A 501 -29.14 -6.26 31.58
N ASP A 502 -28.74 -5.95 30.35
CA ASP A 502 -28.92 -6.81 29.19
C ASP A 502 -28.07 -8.09 29.31
N LEU A 503 -26.85 -7.99 29.85
CA LEU A 503 -26.03 -9.14 30.21
C LEU A 503 -26.74 -10.02 31.26
N LYS A 504 -27.29 -9.43 32.31
CA LYS A 504 -28.02 -10.17 33.36
C LYS A 504 -29.28 -10.86 32.82
N ASN A 505 -29.90 -10.30 31.79
CA ASN A 505 -31.09 -10.85 31.15
C ASN A 505 -30.75 -11.86 30.03
N ASN A 506 -29.49 -12.24 29.84
CA ASN A 506 -28.99 -13.13 28.79
C ASN A 506 -29.30 -12.63 27.35
N LEU A 507 -29.50 -11.34 27.15
CA LEU A 507 -29.66 -10.71 25.84
C LEU A 507 -28.30 -10.50 25.16
N LEU A 508 -27.24 -10.42 25.96
CA LEU A 508 -25.84 -10.32 25.55
C LEU A 508 -25.02 -11.38 26.27
N ASN A 509 -24.00 -11.92 25.61
CA ASN A 509 -22.99 -12.73 26.27
C ASN A 509 -21.88 -11.87 26.89
N GLU A 510 -20.99 -12.45 27.67
CA GLU A 510 -19.90 -11.74 28.38
C GLU A 510 -18.95 -11.02 27.42
N LEU A 511 -18.61 -11.63 26.28
CA LEU A 511 -17.72 -11.08 25.27
C LEU A 511 -18.37 -9.89 24.55
N GLU A 512 -19.64 -10.03 24.15
CA GLU A 512 -20.43 -8.96 23.52
C GLU A 512 -20.56 -7.75 24.44
N ALA A 513 -20.94 -7.96 25.70
CA ALA A 513 -21.05 -6.89 26.69
C ALA A 513 -19.70 -6.18 26.92
N SER A 514 -18.60 -6.93 27.03
CA SER A 514 -17.25 -6.37 27.15
C SER A 514 -16.86 -5.54 25.93
N THR A 515 -17.17 -6.02 24.73
CA THR A 515 -16.88 -5.30 23.48
C THR A 515 -17.69 -4.02 23.38
N ILE A 516 -18.97 -4.02 23.71
CA ILE A 516 -19.83 -2.82 23.74
C ILE A 516 -19.27 -1.80 24.74
N LEU A 517 -18.93 -2.23 25.95
CA LEU A 517 -18.33 -1.34 26.97
C LEU A 517 -17.02 -0.72 26.50
N ASN A 518 -16.20 -1.46 25.73
CA ASN A 518 -14.97 -0.92 25.13
C ASN A 518 -15.30 0.16 24.08
N VAL A 519 -16.28 -0.05 23.21
CA VAL A 519 -16.70 0.95 22.20
C VAL A 519 -17.16 2.23 22.89
N TYR A 520 -18.02 2.14 23.90
CA TYR A 520 -18.48 3.33 24.62
C TYR A 520 -17.37 4.03 25.42
N ARG A 521 -16.39 3.31 25.93
CA ARG A 521 -15.18 3.90 26.54
C ARG A 521 -14.39 4.75 25.55
N GLU A 522 -14.16 4.23 24.34
CA GLU A 522 -13.44 4.96 23.31
C GLU A 522 -14.27 6.14 22.75
N MET A 523 -15.60 5.99 22.65
CA MET A 523 -16.51 7.11 22.33
C MET A 523 -16.44 8.22 23.38
N LEU A 524 -16.41 7.88 24.67
CA LEU A 524 -16.25 8.85 25.75
C LEU A 524 -14.91 9.58 25.65
N SER A 525 -13.81 8.85 25.39
CA SER A 525 -12.49 9.42 25.15
C SER A 525 -12.46 10.37 23.94
N CYS A 526 -13.10 9.98 22.86
CA CYS A 526 -13.28 10.80 21.67
C CYS A 526 -14.01 12.13 21.99
N LYS A 527 -15.18 12.06 22.63
CA LYS A 527 -15.97 13.23 23.01
C LYS A 527 -15.21 14.19 23.92
N LYS A 528 -14.46 13.68 24.91
CA LYS A 528 -13.57 14.47 25.77
C LYS A 528 -12.51 15.20 24.99
N SER A 529 -11.83 14.50 24.06
CA SER A 529 -10.80 15.10 23.20
C SER A 529 -11.37 16.20 22.31
N LEU A 530 -12.57 16.00 21.73
CA LEU A 530 -13.21 17.02 20.91
C LEU A 530 -13.61 18.26 21.71
N LEU A 531 -14.17 18.09 22.91
CA LEU A 531 -14.50 19.22 23.80
C LEU A 531 -13.23 19.99 24.20
N ALA A 532 -12.14 19.31 24.51
CA ALA A 532 -10.85 19.95 24.80
C ALA A 532 -10.26 20.68 23.57
N ALA A 533 -10.47 20.14 22.36
CA ALA A 533 -10.06 20.83 21.12
C ALA A 533 -10.86 22.12 20.93
N VAL A 534 -12.18 22.08 21.09
CA VAL A 534 -13.07 23.26 20.97
C VAL A 534 -12.70 24.32 22.01
N GLU A 535 -12.51 23.93 23.26
CA GLU A 535 -12.08 24.85 24.33
C GLU A 535 -10.72 25.51 24.00
N SER A 536 -9.77 24.72 23.48
CA SER A 536 -8.44 25.22 23.12
C SER A 536 -8.48 26.23 21.96
N VAL A 537 -9.31 26.01 20.94
CA VAL A 537 -9.49 26.94 19.81
C VAL A 537 -10.16 28.23 20.25
N SER A 538 -11.09 28.17 21.18
CA SER A 538 -11.96 29.31 21.53
C SER A 538 -11.32 30.28 22.55
N LYS A 539 -10.35 29.81 23.36
CA LYS A 539 -9.68 30.65 24.38
C LYS A 539 -8.97 31.89 23.83
N ASN A 540 -8.72 31.98 22.50
CA ASN A 540 -7.82 32.95 21.91
C ASN A 540 -8.38 33.80 20.74
N GLY A 541 -9.68 33.77 20.49
CA GLY A 541 -10.27 34.59 19.44
C GLY A 541 -10.49 36.04 19.92
N LYS A 542 -9.59 36.97 19.60
CA LYS A 542 -9.94 38.39 19.63
C LYS A 542 -11.08 38.65 18.62
N ASN A 543 -12.07 39.43 19.06
CA ASN A 543 -13.16 39.91 18.22
C ASN A 543 -12.62 40.63 16.98
N GLU A 544 -12.96 40.14 15.81
CA GLU A 544 -13.20 40.96 14.63
C GLU A 544 -13.97 40.09 13.63
N PHE A 545 -15.27 40.30 13.59
CA PHE A 545 -16.10 40.12 12.40
C PHE A 545 -16.63 41.47 12.03
#